data_d66095efd9657ece385c637d042312ca
#
_entry.id   d66095efd9657ece385c637d042312ca
#
_cell.length_a   1.000
_cell.length_b   1.000
_cell.length_c   1.000
_cell.angle_alpha   90.00
_cell.angle_beta   90.00
_cell.angle_gamma   90.00
#
_symmetry.space_group_name_H-M   'P 1'
#
loop_
_entity.id
_entity.type
_entity.pdbx_description
1 polymer ?
#
loop_
_entity_poly.entity_id
_entity_poly.type
_entity_poly.pdbx_seq_one_letter_code
_entity_poly.pdbx_strand_id
1 'polypeptide(L)'
;MLGDIAVMQENNEKIKALLEKKKKSARRTTIILEKEEREFIDSLIREGKEPGIKPLISKMLDVYRSMMIYDWHFPGEYYCGISRIAFVNVELINILIQHISEEKWRGIGRKMGEAARISMEATLGIQTANRGKWQDVFKRLRVQGFGDFYLKDKYILIKAPFISHSEIWAGFLEGLLETELDIKTSTSPFVFEIKEEADSAASE
;
A
#
# COMPACT_ATOMS: atom_id res chain seq x y z
N MET A 1 20.66 -17.67 33.08
CA MET A 1 20.51 -16.34 33.71
C MET A 1 21.64 -15.35 33.36
N LEU A 2 22.94 -15.66 33.41
CA LEU A 2 24.02 -14.72 33.04
C LEU A 2 24.10 -14.51 31.50
N GLY A 3 23.75 -15.49 30.69
CA GLY A 3 23.75 -15.37 29.21
C GLY A 3 22.70 -14.44 28.65
N ASP A 4 21.51 -14.41 29.25
CA ASP A 4 20.39 -13.57 28.76
C ASP A 4 20.62 -12.09 29.04
N ILE A 5 21.33 -11.74 30.09
CA ILE A 5 21.68 -10.37 30.43
C ILE A 5 22.72 -9.80 29.42
N ALA A 6 23.70 -10.61 29.00
CA ALA A 6 24.71 -10.21 28.06
C ALA A 6 24.10 -9.94 26.66
N VAL A 7 23.17 -10.78 26.20
CA VAL A 7 22.46 -10.59 24.92
C VAL A 7 21.56 -9.35 24.95
N MET A 8 20.90 -9.07 26.08
CA MET A 8 20.11 -7.83 26.23
C MET A 8 20.97 -6.56 26.22
N GLN A 9 22.16 -6.61 26.83
CA GLN A 9 23.09 -5.47 26.80
C GLN A 9 23.63 -5.20 25.40
N GLU A 10 24.04 -6.24 24.67
CA GLU A 10 24.52 -6.09 23.29
C GLU A 10 23.45 -5.56 22.35
N ASN A 11 22.19 -5.99 22.48
CA ASN A 11 21.09 -5.45 21.70
C ASN A 11 20.79 -3.98 22.02
N ASN A 12 20.86 -3.59 23.29
CA ASN A 12 20.69 -2.19 23.71
C ASN A 12 21.80 -1.27 23.16
N GLU A 13 23.03 -1.73 23.12
CA GLU A 13 24.14 -0.96 22.52
C GLU A 13 24.00 -0.82 21.01
N LYS A 14 23.58 -1.88 20.29
CA LYS A 14 23.28 -1.83 18.85
C LYS A 14 22.14 -0.86 18.54
N ILE A 15 21.08 -0.87 19.33
CA ILE A 15 19.95 0.07 19.17
C ILE A 15 20.42 1.51 19.43
N LYS A 16 21.25 1.74 20.48
CA LYS A 16 21.81 3.05 20.79
C LYS A 16 22.71 3.57 19.66
N ALA A 17 23.58 2.73 19.12
CA ALA A 17 24.45 3.07 18.00
C ALA A 17 23.65 3.39 16.70
N LEU A 18 22.57 2.65 16.43
CA LEU A 18 21.66 2.93 15.31
C LEU A 18 20.90 4.25 15.49
N LEU A 19 20.46 4.56 16.70
CA LEU A 19 19.79 5.83 17.02
C LEU A 19 20.76 7.03 16.92
N GLU A 20 22.00 6.86 17.35
CA GLU A 20 23.03 7.90 17.19
C GLU A 20 23.44 8.11 15.72
N LYS A 21 23.55 7.04 14.95
CA LYS A 21 23.81 7.12 13.50
C LYS A 21 22.68 7.85 12.77
N LYS A 22 21.41 7.63 13.16
CA LYS A 22 20.24 8.33 12.65
C LYS A 22 20.24 9.84 13.04
N LYS A 23 20.67 10.17 14.26
CA LYS A 23 20.80 11.57 14.70
C LYS A 23 21.90 12.32 13.95
N LYS A 24 23.03 11.68 13.65
CA LYS A 24 24.15 12.30 12.92
C LYS A 24 23.84 12.58 11.45
N SER A 25 22.86 11.91 10.84
CA SER A 25 22.46 12.13 9.44
C SER A 25 21.39 13.20 9.27
N ALA A 26 20.75 13.66 10.35
CA ALA A 26 19.70 14.66 10.29
C ALA A 26 20.29 16.06 10.07
N ARG A 27 20.02 16.67 8.91
CA ARG A 27 20.34 18.07 8.62
C ARG A 27 19.15 18.95 9.01
N ARG A 28 19.43 20.10 9.61
CA ARG A 28 18.39 21.11 9.85
C ARG A 28 18.11 21.87 8.56
N THR A 29 16.84 22.04 8.24
CA THR A 29 16.36 22.87 7.14
C THR A 29 15.36 23.86 7.70
N THR A 30 15.46 25.12 7.31
CA THR A 30 14.49 26.15 7.64
C THR A 30 13.54 26.30 6.45
N ILE A 31 12.25 26.25 6.71
CA ILE A 31 11.20 26.51 5.71
C ILE A 31 10.51 27.82 6.14
N ILE A 32 10.45 28.76 5.21
CA ILE A 32 9.67 29.98 5.37
C ILE A 32 8.28 29.69 4.87
N LEU A 33 7.28 29.94 5.70
CA LEU A 33 5.87 29.76 5.37
C LEU A 33 5.23 31.13 5.25
N GLU A 34 4.40 31.31 4.25
CA GLU A 34 3.52 32.47 4.14
C GLU A 34 2.50 32.48 5.29
N LYS A 35 1.94 33.65 5.56
CA LYS A 35 1.02 33.83 6.70
C LYS A 35 -0.16 32.83 6.63
N GLU A 36 -0.76 32.70 5.47
CA GLU A 36 -1.92 31.82 5.25
C GLU A 36 -1.56 30.35 5.44
N GLU A 37 -0.40 29.92 4.94
CA GLU A 37 0.10 28.55 5.12
C GLU A 37 0.34 28.24 6.59
N ARG A 38 0.90 29.21 7.32
CA ARG A 38 1.16 29.08 8.75
C ARG A 38 -0.14 28.99 9.54
N GLU A 39 -1.11 29.85 9.27
CA GLU A 39 -2.42 29.84 9.91
C GLU A 39 -3.17 28.52 9.65
N PHE A 40 -3.09 28.01 8.43
CA PHE A 40 -3.66 26.70 8.08
C PHE A 40 -3.04 25.56 8.90
N ILE A 41 -1.71 25.49 8.97
CA ILE A 41 -0.99 24.46 9.75
C ILE A 41 -1.35 24.57 11.24
N ASP A 42 -1.34 25.79 11.79
CA ASP A 42 -1.67 26.03 13.18
C ASP A 42 -3.14 25.64 13.49
N SER A 43 -4.05 25.79 12.52
CA SER A 43 -5.44 25.32 12.68
C SER A 43 -5.51 23.78 12.76
N LEU A 44 -4.78 23.05 11.90
CA LEU A 44 -4.72 21.59 11.94
C LEU A 44 -4.19 21.05 13.27
N ILE A 45 -3.17 21.73 13.83
CA ILE A 45 -2.59 21.35 15.12
C ILE A 45 -3.57 21.63 16.26
N ARG A 46 -4.21 22.81 16.26
CA ARG A 46 -5.20 23.21 17.27
C ARG A 46 -6.44 22.31 17.28
N GLU A 47 -6.87 21.84 16.11
CA GLU A 47 -8.00 20.93 15.95
C GLU A 47 -7.62 19.46 16.24
N GLY A 48 -6.37 19.18 16.59
CA GLY A 48 -5.88 17.82 16.89
C GLY A 48 -5.78 16.92 15.65
N LYS A 49 -5.90 17.47 14.44
CA LYS A 49 -5.76 16.72 13.18
C LYS A 49 -4.32 16.34 12.90
N GLU A 50 -3.38 17.19 13.32
CA GLU A 50 -1.94 16.91 13.21
C GLU A 50 -1.24 17.20 14.55
N PRO A 51 -0.27 16.37 14.96
CA PRO A 51 0.40 16.53 16.25
C PRO A 51 1.46 17.62 16.24
N GLY A 52 1.82 18.16 15.07
CA GLY A 52 2.82 19.22 14.90
C GLY A 52 3.34 19.34 13.48
N ILE A 53 4.14 20.38 13.22
CA ILE A 53 4.68 20.69 11.87
C ILE A 53 5.57 19.56 11.35
N LYS A 54 6.50 19.05 12.17
CA LYS A 54 7.43 18.00 11.71
C LYS A 54 6.72 16.70 11.29
N PRO A 55 5.79 16.14 12.06
CA PRO A 55 5.00 14.99 11.64
C PRO A 55 4.18 15.26 10.36
N LEU A 56 3.58 16.45 10.23
CA LEU A 56 2.86 16.85 9.03
C LEU A 56 3.77 16.82 7.80
N ILE A 57 4.91 17.50 7.86
CA ILE A 57 5.87 17.51 6.74
C ILE A 57 6.37 16.10 6.41
N SER A 58 6.67 15.27 7.42
CA SER A 58 7.10 13.89 7.18
C SER A 58 6.03 13.07 6.45
N LYS A 59 4.77 13.21 6.88
CA LYS A 59 3.61 12.57 6.25
C LYS A 59 3.41 13.04 4.81
N MET A 60 3.50 14.34 4.56
CA MET A 60 3.40 14.91 3.20
C MET A 60 4.51 14.38 2.29
N LEU A 61 5.76 14.32 2.76
CA LEU A 61 6.88 13.78 1.99
C LEU A 61 6.71 12.28 1.71
N ASP A 62 6.16 11.52 2.64
CA ASP A 62 5.87 10.09 2.43
C ASP A 62 4.77 9.89 1.38
N VAL A 63 3.70 10.70 1.43
CA VAL A 63 2.65 10.70 0.40
C VAL A 63 3.22 11.14 -0.94
N TYR A 64 3.93 12.26 -0.99
CA TYR A 64 4.57 12.81 -2.20
C TYR A 64 5.42 11.75 -2.90
N ARG A 65 6.30 11.08 -2.15
CA ARG A 65 7.19 10.03 -2.68
C ARG A 65 6.41 8.78 -3.09
N SER A 66 5.47 8.34 -2.25
CA SER A 66 4.77 7.08 -2.44
C SER A 66 3.73 7.16 -3.56
N MET A 67 3.12 8.32 -3.76
CA MET A 67 2.15 8.58 -4.83
C MET A 67 2.81 9.13 -6.10
N MET A 68 4.12 9.44 -6.06
CA MET A 68 4.83 10.07 -7.17
C MET A 68 4.18 11.40 -7.62
N ILE A 69 3.80 12.23 -6.62
CA ILE A 69 3.05 13.49 -6.83
C ILE A 69 3.83 14.52 -7.65
N TYR A 70 5.14 14.36 -7.82
CA TYR A 70 5.96 15.24 -8.63
C TYR A 70 5.54 15.33 -10.11
N ASP A 71 4.71 14.38 -10.59
CA ASP A 71 4.12 14.39 -11.92
C ASP A 71 2.68 14.98 -11.95
N TRP A 72 2.24 15.59 -10.85
CA TRP A 72 0.91 16.18 -10.79
C TRP A 72 0.93 17.61 -11.30
N HIS A 73 0.05 17.88 -12.26
CA HIS A 73 -0.20 19.21 -12.81
C HIS A 73 -1.59 19.68 -12.36
N PHE A 74 -1.62 20.68 -11.49
CA PHE A 74 -2.87 21.29 -11.01
C PHE A 74 -3.31 22.44 -11.90
N PRO A 75 -4.64 22.57 -12.21
CA PRO A 75 -5.69 21.59 -11.94
C PRO A 75 -5.81 20.54 -13.05
N GLY A 76 -6.10 19.28 -12.67
CA GLY A 76 -6.75 18.32 -13.58
C GLY A 76 -5.92 17.16 -14.10
N GLU A 77 -4.57 17.17 -13.99
CA GLU A 77 -3.76 16.04 -14.44
C GLU A 77 -2.95 15.44 -13.30
N TYR A 78 -3.33 14.22 -12.91
CA TYR A 78 -2.70 13.49 -11.81
C TYR A 78 -2.20 12.15 -12.36
N TYR A 79 -0.92 11.84 -12.14
CA TYR A 79 -0.30 10.60 -12.57
C TYR A 79 0.27 9.81 -11.40
N CYS A 80 0.15 8.49 -11.49
CA CYS A 80 0.81 7.55 -10.60
C CYS A 80 1.67 6.63 -11.47
N GLY A 81 2.91 7.00 -11.68
CA GLY A 81 3.76 6.41 -12.68
C GLY A 81 3.25 6.73 -14.08
N ILE A 82 3.02 5.70 -14.90
CA ILE A 82 2.49 5.85 -16.27
C ILE A 82 0.95 5.96 -16.32
N SER A 83 0.28 5.74 -15.20
CA SER A 83 -1.18 5.71 -15.14
C SER A 83 -1.75 7.05 -14.73
N ARG A 84 -2.61 7.62 -15.56
CA ARG A 84 -3.44 8.77 -15.17
C ARG A 84 -4.46 8.32 -14.12
N ILE A 85 -4.59 9.09 -13.06
CA ILE A 85 -5.53 8.82 -11.97
C ILE A 85 -6.56 9.95 -11.86
N ALA A 86 -7.68 9.63 -11.22
CA ALA A 86 -8.70 10.60 -10.83
C ALA A 86 -9.10 10.33 -9.38
N PHE A 87 -9.45 11.38 -8.63
CA PHE A 87 -10.07 11.24 -7.32
C PHE A 87 -11.55 10.94 -7.52
N VAL A 88 -11.96 9.73 -7.15
CA VAL A 88 -13.34 9.28 -7.29
C VAL A 88 -13.87 8.85 -5.92
N ASN A 89 -15.10 9.22 -5.63
CA ASN A 89 -15.78 8.75 -4.44
C ASN A 89 -15.97 7.23 -4.51
N VAL A 90 -15.66 6.52 -3.41
CA VAL A 90 -15.74 5.06 -3.31
C VAL A 90 -17.17 4.57 -3.51
N GLU A 91 -18.18 5.29 -3.03
CA GLU A 91 -19.58 4.95 -3.22
C GLU A 91 -19.99 4.91 -4.69
N LEU A 92 -19.47 5.84 -5.51
CA LEU A 92 -19.72 5.82 -6.96
C LEU A 92 -19.19 4.55 -7.62
N ILE A 93 -17.99 4.11 -7.22
CA ILE A 93 -17.41 2.86 -7.73
C ILE A 93 -18.29 1.67 -7.33
N ASN A 94 -18.71 1.59 -6.07
CA ASN A 94 -19.57 0.49 -5.60
C ASN A 94 -20.95 0.50 -6.28
N ILE A 95 -21.54 1.67 -6.54
CA ILE A 95 -22.79 1.76 -7.32
C ILE A 95 -22.59 1.24 -8.74
N LEU A 96 -21.53 1.60 -9.43
CA LEU A 96 -21.23 1.10 -10.77
C LEU A 96 -21.07 -0.42 -10.79
N ILE A 97 -20.38 -0.97 -9.78
CA ILE A 97 -20.16 -2.42 -9.66
C ILE A 97 -21.46 -3.18 -9.44
N GLN A 98 -22.42 -2.64 -8.69
CA GLN A 98 -23.73 -3.26 -8.47
C GLN A 98 -24.54 -3.49 -9.76
N HIS A 99 -24.24 -2.76 -10.85
CA HIS A 99 -24.86 -2.95 -12.16
C HIS A 99 -24.14 -3.98 -13.03
N ILE A 100 -23.08 -4.60 -12.52
CA ILE A 100 -22.33 -5.65 -13.21
C ILE A 100 -22.78 -7.00 -12.64
N SER A 101 -23.12 -7.97 -13.51
CA SER A 101 -23.49 -9.30 -13.06
C SER A 101 -22.33 -9.98 -12.32
N GLU A 102 -22.66 -10.71 -11.25
CA GLU A 102 -21.70 -11.30 -10.31
C GLU A 102 -20.71 -12.27 -10.98
N GLU A 103 -21.17 -12.99 -11.98
CA GLU A 103 -20.34 -13.91 -12.78
C GLU A 103 -19.18 -13.22 -13.50
N LYS A 104 -19.25 -11.91 -13.70
CA LYS A 104 -18.20 -11.11 -14.36
C LYS A 104 -17.19 -10.50 -13.37
N TRP A 105 -17.51 -10.47 -12.08
CA TRP A 105 -16.71 -9.75 -11.09
C TRP A 105 -15.25 -10.22 -11.06
N ARG A 106 -15.03 -11.55 -10.99
CA ARG A 106 -13.67 -12.09 -10.93
C ARG A 106 -12.87 -11.80 -12.21
N GLY A 107 -13.51 -11.90 -13.37
CA GLY A 107 -12.89 -11.57 -14.67
C GLY A 107 -12.54 -10.10 -14.80
N ILE A 108 -13.40 -9.19 -14.32
CA ILE A 108 -13.12 -7.75 -14.28
C ILE A 108 -11.99 -7.45 -13.31
N GLY A 109 -12.05 -8.03 -12.11
CA GLY A 109 -10.96 -7.93 -11.13
C GLY A 109 -9.63 -8.34 -11.74
N ARG A 110 -9.57 -9.47 -12.45
CA ARG A 110 -8.34 -9.97 -13.09
C ARG A 110 -7.78 -8.97 -14.09
N LYS A 111 -8.60 -8.40 -14.97
CA LYS A 111 -8.16 -7.35 -15.91
C LYS A 111 -7.65 -6.09 -15.20
N MET A 112 -8.30 -5.69 -14.10
CA MET A 112 -7.82 -4.58 -13.28
C MET A 112 -6.46 -4.90 -12.64
N GLY A 113 -6.28 -6.12 -12.15
CA GLY A 113 -5.02 -6.60 -11.58
C GLY A 113 -3.88 -6.63 -12.61
N GLU A 114 -4.14 -7.14 -13.81
CA GLU A 114 -3.19 -7.14 -14.93
C GLU A 114 -2.75 -5.72 -15.31
N ALA A 115 -3.69 -4.78 -15.39
CA ALA A 115 -3.37 -3.38 -15.66
C ALA A 115 -2.52 -2.74 -14.54
N ALA A 116 -2.85 -3.04 -13.29
CA ALA A 116 -2.07 -2.60 -12.13
C ALA A 116 -0.67 -3.21 -12.13
N ARG A 117 -0.53 -4.49 -12.50
CA ARG A 117 0.76 -5.18 -12.66
C ARG A 117 1.65 -4.45 -13.66
N ILE A 118 1.16 -4.25 -14.87
CA ILE A 118 1.92 -3.55 -15.93
C ILE A 118 2.40 -2.19 -15.44
N SER A 119 1.52 -1.43 -14.78
CA SER A 119 1.87 -0.11 -14.25
C SER A 119 2.94 -0.19 -13.16
N MET A 120 2.84 -1.13 -12.23
CA MET A 120 3.82 -1.29 -11.14
C MET A 120 5.16 -1.78 -11.65
N GLU A 121 5.19 -2.73 -12.56
CA GLU A 121 6.42 -3.25 -13.16
C GLU A 121 7.16 -2.17 -13.97
N ALA A 122 6.43 -1.43 -14.80
CA ALA A 122 7.00 -0.36 -15.62
C ALA A 122 7.53 0.81 -14.77
N THR A 123 6.84 1.15 -13.67
CA THR A 123 7.14 2.35 -12.89
C THR A 123 8.12 2.11 -11.76
N LEU A 124 8.00 0.96 -11.08
CA LEU A 124 8.73 0.66 -9.86
C LEU A 124 9.80 -0.43 -10.05
N GLY A 125 9.81 -1.09 -11.21
CA GLY A 125 10.67 -2.24 -11.46
C GLY A 125 10.39 -3.44 -10.54
N ILE A 126 9.17 -3.51 -9.97
CA ILE A 126 8.77 -4.57 -9.05
C ILE A 126 8.17 -5.71 -9.88
N GLN A 127 8.79 -6.87 -9.87
CA GLN A 127 8.18 -8.10 -10.40
C GLN A 127 7.08 -8.57 -9.45
N THR A 128 5.83 -8.32 -9.80
CA THR A 128 4.68 -8.57 -8.92
C THR A 128 4.40 -10.07 -8.72
N ALA A 129 4.74 -10.91 -9.67
CA ALA A 129 4.69 -12.38 -9.53
C ALA A 129 5.67 -12.92 -8.47
N ASN A 130 6.75 -12.18 -8.18
CA ASN A 130 7.72 -12.59 -7.18
C ASN A 130 7.16 -12.43 -5.76
N ARG A 131 6.83 -13.55 -5.10
CA ARG A 131 6.27 -13.57 -3.74
C ARG A 131 7.12 -12.79 -2.73
N GLY A 132 8.44 -12.78 -2.88
CA GLY A 132 9.34 -12.01 -2.03
C GLY A 132 9.15 -10.48 -2.14
N LYS A 133 8.47 -9.99 -3.19
CA LYS A 133 8.16 -8.58 -3.43
C LYS A 133 6.74 -8.19 -3.05
N TRP A 134 5.88 -9.12 -2.66
CA TRP A 134 4.47 -8.84 -2.36
C TRP A 134 4.26 -7.82 -1.24
N GLN A 135 5.17 -7.74 -0.26
CA GLN A 135 5.10 -6.71 0.78
C GLN A 135 5.25 -5.29 0.19
N ASP A 136 6.11 -5.12 -0.82
CA ASP A 136 6.29 -3.84 -1.50
C ASP A 136 5.04 -3.50 -2.34
N VAL A 137 4.47 -4.51 -3.03
CA VAL A 137 3.20 -4.38 -3.78
C VAL A 137 2.07 -3.96 -2.83
N PHE A 138 1.90 -4.65 -1.71
CA PHE A 138 0.83 -4.36 -0.73
C PHE A 138 1.01 -2.99 -0.08
N LYS A 139 2.25 -2.60 0.21
CA LYS A 139 2.54 -1.23 0.67
C LYS A 139 2.09 -0.19 -0.34
N ARG A 140 2.31 -0.44 -1.64
CA ARG A 140 1.88 0.46 -2.71
C ARG A 140 0.37 0.56 -2.79
N LEU A 141 -0.35 -0.57 -2.79
CA LEU A 141 -1.81 -0.61 -2.80
C LEU A 141 -2.40 0.14 -1.60
N ARG A 142 -1.81 -0.03 -0.41
CA ARG A 142 -2.24 0.68 0.80
C ARG A 142 -2.12 2.20 0.64
N VAL A 143 -0.99 2.69 0.13
CA VAL A 143 -0.79 4.13 -0.09
C VAL A 143 -1.77 4.69 -1.12
N GLN A 144 -2.15 3.89 -2.11
CA GLN A 144 -3.15 4.24 -3.12
C GLN A 144 -4.61 4.15 -2.60
N GLY A 145 -4.82 3.74 -1.37
CA GLY A 145 -6.15 3.66 -0.76
C GLY A 145 -6.96 2.41 -1.12
N PHE A 146 -6.31 1.37 -1.64
CA PHE A 146 -6.99 0.11 -2.00
C PHE A 146 -7.46 -0.69 -0.77
N GLY A 147 -6.90 -0.44 0.40
CA GLY A 147 -7.16 -1.13 1.66
C GLY A 147 -5.88 -1.53 2.37
N ASP A 148 -6.01 -2.19 3.51
CA ASP A 148 -4.89 -2.71 4.29
C ASP A 148 -4.65 -4.18 3.98
N PHE A 149 -3.53 -4.45 3.32
CA PHE A 149 -3.14 -5.80 2.90
C PHE A 149 -2.13 -6.42 3.86
N TYR A 150 -2.35 -7.70 4.19
CA TYR A 150 -1.47 -8.50 5.04
C TYR A 150 -1.24 -9.86 4.40
N LEU A 151 0.02 -10.30 4.39
CA LEU A 151 0.40 -11.66 4.01
C LEU A 151 0.81 -12.42 5.26
N LYS A 152 0.18 -13.57 5.50
CA LYS A 152 0.54 -14.48 6.57
C LYS A 152 0.51 -15.90 6.02
N ASP A 153 1.66 -16.54 5.96
CA ASP A 153 1.84 -17.87 5.39
C ASP A 153 1.28 -17.93 3.96
N LYS A 154 0.25 -18.70 3.72
CA LYS A 154 -0.46 -18.81 2.44
C LYS A 154 -1.73 -17.96 2.35
N TYR A 155 -1.97 -17.08 3.32
CA TYR A 155 -3.18 -16.26 3.35
C TYR A 155 -2.89 -14.80 3.08
N ILE A 156 -3.71 -14.21 2.20
CA ILE A 156 -3.78 -12.77 1.98
C ILE A 156 -5.05 -12.26 2.65
N LEU A 157 -4.89 -11.26 3.53
CA LEU A 157 -6.01 -10.59 4.18
C LEU A 157 -6.11 -9.16 3.65
N ILE A 158 -7.35 -8.70 3.40
CA ILE A 158 -7.64 -7.30 3.08
C ILE A 158 -8.59 -6.74 4.12
N LYS A 159 -8.16 -5.71 4.86
CA LYS A 159 -9.01 -4.91 5.74
C LYS A 159 -9.37 -3.60 5.05
N ALA A 160 -10.56 -3.09 5.35
CA ALA A 160 -11.06 -1.83 4.80
C ALA A 160 -10.88 -1.71 3.27
N PRO A 161 -11.28 -2.71 2.48
CA PRO A 161 -11.19 -2.65 1.03
C PRO A 161 -12.13 -1.55 0.50
N PHE A 162 -11.74 -0.86 -0.58
CA PHE A 162 -12.61 0.17 -1.18
C PHE A 162 -13.74 -0.44 -2.04
N ILE A 163 -13.60 -1.67 -2.50
CA ILE A 163 -14.66 -2.45 -3.17
C ILE A 163 -15.19 -3.50 -2.21
N SER A 164 -16.52 -3.61 -2.11
CA SER A 164 -17.18 -4.49 -1.13
C SER A 164 -17.30 -5.94 -1.56
N HIS A 165 -16.83 -6.32 -2.75
CA HIS A 165 -17.04 -7.65 -3.35
C HIS A 165 -15.73 -8.46 -3.42
N SER A 166 -15.70 -9.58 -2.69
CA SER A 166 -14.51 -10.44 -2.57
C SER A 166 -14.08 -11.06 -3.91
N GLU A 167 -15.03 -11.38 -4.81
CA GLU A 167 -14.71 -11.94 -6.13
C GLU A 167 -13.89 -10.97 -7.00
N ILE A 168 -14.19 -9.66 -6.92
CA ILE A 168 -13.41 -8.65 -7.63
C ILE A 168 -11.98 -8.62 -7.09
N TRP A 169 -11.82 -8.70 -5.76
CA TRP A 169 -10.52 -8.71 -5.13
C TRP A 169 -9.73 -10.00 -5.40
N ALA A 170 -10.41 -11.16 -5.43
CA ALA A 170 -9.76 -12.41 -5.82
C ALA A 170 -9.19 -12.28 -7.23
N GLY A 171 -10.03 -11.87 -8.20
CA GLY A 171 -9.56 -11.63 -9.56
C GLY A 171 -8.45 -10.58 -9.64
N PHE A 172 -8.58 -9.46 -8.92
CA PHE A 172 -7.56 -8.41 -8.90
C PHE A 172 -6.21 -8.93 -8.42
N LEU A 173 -6.18 -9.65 -7.31
CA LEU A 173 -4.95 -10.23 -6.80
C LEU A 173 -4.39 -11.32 -7.72
N GLU A 174 -5.25 -12.13 -8.34
CA GLU A 174 -4.82 -13.14 -9.34
C GLU A 174 -4.14 -12.49 -10.54
N GLY A 175 -4.73 -11.42 -11.09
CA GLY A 175 -4.14 -10.70 -12.22
C GLY A 175 -2.89 -9.90 -11.86
N LEU A 176 -2.80 -9.40 -10.63
CA LEU A 176 -1.67 -8.63 -10.14
C LEU A 176 -0.48 -9.50 -9.77
N LEU A 177 -0.72 -10.62 -9.07
CA LEU A 177 0.32 -11.46 -8.46
C LEU A 177 0.63 -12.73 -9.27
N GLU A 178 -0.09 -12.95 -10.37
CA GLU A 178 0.02 -14.14 -11.24
C GLU A 178 -0.10 -15.45 -10.43
N THR A 179 -1.09 -15.53 -9.56
CA THR A 179 -1.33 -16.70 -8.70
C THR A 179 -2.83 -17.00 -8.64
N GLU A 180 -3.21 -18.21 -8.33
CA GLU A 180 -4.61 -18.58 -8.12
C GLU A 180 -4.98 -18.46 -6.63
N LEU A 181 -6.21 -18.04 -6.36
CA LEU A 181 -6.72 -17.80 -5.01
C LEU A 181 -8.05 -18.49 -4.76
N ASP A 182 -8.21 -19.02 -3.55
CA ASP A 182 -9.50 -19.44 -3.02
C ASP A 182 -10.02 -18.40 -2.01
N ILE A 183 -11.29 -18.03 -2.11
CA ILE A 183 -11.93 -17.14 -1.15
C ILE A 183 -12.31 -17.94 0.09
N LYS A 184 -11.75 -17.61 1.24
CA LYS A 184 -12.09 -18.23 2.54
C LYS A 184 -13.11 -17.40 3.30
N THR A 185 -13.07 -16.07 3.15
CA THR A 185 -14.04 -15.17 3.77
C THR A 185 -14.44 -14.09 2.78
N SER A 186 -15.74 -14.04 2.47
CA SER A 186 -16.34 -13.11 1.50
C SER A 186 -16.85 -11.80 2.13
N THR A 187 -16.75 -11.66 3.44
CA THR A 187 -17.05 -10.42 4.18
C THR A 187 -15.78 -9.80 4.73
N SER A 188 -15.75 -8.46 4.87
CA SER A 188 -14.56 -7.77 5.40
C SER A 188 -14.29 -8.13 6.87
N PRO A 189 -13.05 -8.50 7.22
CA PRO A 189 -11.86 -8.59 6.38
C PRO A 189 -11.92 -9.78 5.42
N PHE A 190 -11.61 -9.55 4.14
CA PHE A 190 -11.52 -10.64 3.17
C PHE A 190 -10.30 -11.50 3.45
N VAL A 191 -10.45 -12.80 3.26
CA VAL A 191 -9.36 -13.77 3.41
C VAL A 191 -9.29 -14.64 2.16
N PHE A 192 -8.12 -14.65 1.53
CA PHE A 192 -7.81 -15.44 0.35
C PHE A 192 -6.70 -16.42 0.68
N GLU A 193 -6.86 -17.67 0.24
CA GLU A 193 -5.81 -18.68 0.33
C GLU A 193 -5.12 -18.81 -1.02
N ILE A 194 -3.79 -18.73 -1.03
CA ILE A 194 -2.97 -18.94 -2.21
C ILE A 194 -3.00 -20.45 -2.52
N LYS A 195 -3.40 -20.80 -3.74
CA LYS A 195 -3.25 -22.16 -4.23
C LYS A 195 -1.78 -22.42 -4.54
N GLU A 196 -1.20 -23.39 -3.89
CA GLU A 196 0.09 -23.88 -4.30
C GLU A 196 -0.10 -24.59 -5.64
N GLU A 197 0.71 -24.24 -6.64
CA GLU A 197 0.78 -25.06 -7.85
C GLU A 197 1.13 -26.48 -7.41
N ALA A 198 0.27 -27.45 -7.73
CA ALA A 198 0.60 -28.83 -7.51
C ALA A 198 1.89 -29.08 -8.26
N ASP A 199 2.95 -29.41 -7.52
CA ASP A 199 4.25 -29.77 -8.08
C ASP A 199 4.01 -30.73 -9.26
N SER A 200 4.22 -30.26 -10.47
CA SER A 200 4.30 -31.09 -11.67
C SER A 200 5.63 -31.83 -11.69
N ALA A 201 5.93 -32.53 -10.60
CA ALA A 201 7.08 -33.39 -10.45
C ALA A 201 6.64 -34.82 -10.15
N ALA A 202 6.00 -35.45 -11.14
CA ALA A 202 5.90 -36.90 -11.19
C ALA A 202 5.61 -37.33 -12.63
N SER A 203 6.62 -37.20 -13.49
CA SER A 203 6.72 -38.05 -14.69
C SER A 203 8.14 -38.04 -15.17
N GLU A 204 8.92 -38.95 -14.61
CA GLU A 204 9.81 -39.85 -15.37
C GLU A 204 10.22 -41.02 -14.48
#